data_b27ddfedb0ec04903dcfd75629b58c11
#
_entry.id   b27ddfedb0ec04903dcfd75629b58c11
#
_cell.length_a   1.000
_cell.length_b   1.000
_cell.length_c   1.000
_cell.angle_alpha   90.00
_cell.angle_beta   90.00
_cell.angle_gamma   90.00
#
_symmetry.space_group_name_H-M   'P 1'
#
loop_
_entity.id
_entity.type
_entity.pdbx_description
1 polymer ?
#
loop_
_entity_poly.entity_id
_entity_poly.type
_entity_poly.pdbx_seq_one_letter_code
_entity_poly.pdbx_strand_id
1 'polypeptide(L)'
;YAAPGIYTDVAVLDVASMHPTSIEQLDLFGEYTEKFSDIKKARIAIKRKDFDAARTLMGGKLARHLNDTSQAKALSNALKIAINSVYGMTSARFENSFKDPRNIDNIVAKRGALFMVELKHAVQEQGFQVVHIKTDSIKIPNATPEIIAFVMEFGVKYGYEFEHEETFSKFCLVNDAVYVAQIGWHAEDESKVGTWETTGAQFQHPYVKKFLFTHEPIEFDDMCEIKTVNTAMYLDYTGLDDTPMAFAKTLNSNLQKFVGKAGKFCPVKPGAGGGFLLRQDKTDLQKFAAVTGTKDFFWLESEMVKTLKLEDQIDQKYFTRLVDSAVAQIKKYTNDIQSYEWFVGADTAREVEKLAA
;
A
#
# COMPACT_ATOMS: atom_id res chain seq x y z
N TYR A 1 4.45 9.28 -12.00
CA TYR A 1 3.76 10.54 -12.29
C TYR A 1 2.50 10.66 -11.44
N ALA A 2 2.23 11.84 -10.90
CA ALA A 2 1.01 12.13 -10.19
C ALA A 2 0.58 13.58 -10.47
N ALA A 3 -0.71 13.77 -10.73
CA ALA A 3 -1.39 15.06 -10.72
C ALA A 3 -2.35 15.06 -9.52
N PRO A 4 -1.94 15.59 -8.35
CA PRO A 4 -2.77 15.58 -7.16
C PRO A 4 -4.11 16.29 -7.37
N GLY A 5 -5.19 15.74 -6.83
CA GLY A 5 -6.54 16.27 -7.01
C GLY A 5 -7.63 15.28 -6.62
N ILE A 6 -8.88 15.69 -6.79
CA ILE A 6 -10.05 14.83 -6.68
C ILE A 6 -10.63 14.59 -8.07
N TYR A 7 -10.92 13.34 -8.38
CA TYR A 7 -11.38 12.89 -9.67
C TYR A 7 -12.56 11.90 -9.53
N THR A 8 -13.34 11.78 -10.59
CA THR A 8 -14.44 10.83 -10.71
C THR A 8 -14.22 9.91 -11.90
N ASP A 9 -14.87 8.75 -11.88
CA ASP A 9 -14.89 7.81 -13.00
C ASP A 9 -13.49 7.52 -13.57
N VAL A 10 -12.56 7.16 -12.69
CA VAL A 10 -11.16 6.96 -13.02
C VAL A 10 -10.91 5.50 -13.40
N ALA A 11 -10.71 5.23 -14.67
CA ALA A 11 -10.30 3.90 -15.13
C ALA A 11 -8.86 3.59 -14.69
N VAL A 12 -8.66 2.39 -14.16
CA VAL A 12 -7.37 1.83 -13.77
C VAL A 12 -7.01 0.73 -14.75
N LEU A 13 -5.96 0.98 -15.55
CA LEU A 13 -5.43 0.00 -16.48
C LEU A 13 -4.04 -0.42 -16.03
N ASP A 14 -3.83 -1.72 -15.86
CA ASP A 14 -2.61 -2.31 -15.31
C ASP A 14 -1.95 -3.24 -16.33
N VAL A 15 -0.61 -3.22 -16.39
CA VAL A 15 0.13 -4.12 -17.29
C VAL A 15 0.28 -5.48 -16.66
N ALA A 16 -0.24 -6.50 -17.31
CA ALA A 16 -0.06 -7.88 -16.90
C ALA A 16 1.44 -8.28 -16.92
N SER A 17 2.09 -8.28 -15.75
CA SER A 17 3.49 -8.72 -15.59
C SER A 17 4.52 -7.88 -16.34
N MET A 18 4.55 -6.55 -16.14
CA MET A 18 5.44 -5.61 -16.85
C MET A 18 6.92 -6.02 -16.85
N HIS A 19 7.52 -6.28 -15.70
CA HIS A 19 8.95 -6.64 -15.64
C HIS A 19 9.26 -7.98 -16.32
N PRO A 20 8.50 -9.07 -16.09
CA PRO A 20 8.67 -10.30 -16.85
C PRO A 20 8.55 -10.10 -18.37
N THR A 21 7.56 -9.33 -18.82
CA THR A 21 7.40 -9.03 -20.25
C THR A 21 8.58 -8.23 -20.80
N SER A 22 9.10 -7.26 -20.03
CA SER A 22 10.29 -6.50 -20.42
C SER A 22 11.52 -7.41 -20.56
N ILE A 23 11.68 -8.40 -19.67
CA ILE A 23 12.76 -9.40 -19.75
C ILE A 23 12.66 -10.20 -21.05
N GLU A 24 11.46 -10.65 -21.41
CA GLU A 24 11.22 -11.39 -22.66
C GLU A 24 11.51 -10.54 -23.88
N GLN A 25 10.98 -9.32 -23.92
CA GLN A 25 11.16 -8.42 -25.05
C GLN A 25 12.62 -7.99 -25.26
N LEU A 26 13.43 -8.02 -24.20
CA LEU A 26 14.86 -7.71 -24.22
C LEU A 26 15.71 -8.96 -24.42
N ASP A 27 15.12 -10.15 -24.48
CA ASP A 27 15.79 -11.45 -24.55
C ASP A 27 16.97 -11.57 -23.55
N LEU A 28 16.67 -11.28 -22.27
CA LEU A 28 17.71 -11.27 -21.23
C LEU A 28 18.17 -12.68 -20.81
N PHE A 29 17.44 -13.72 -21.17
CA PHE A 29 17.77 -15.11 -20.81
C PHE A 29 18.22 -15.96 -21.98
N GLY A 30 18.30 -15.41 -23.20
CA GLY A 30 18.72 -16.16 -24.39
C GLY A 30 17.95 -17.47 -24.52
N GLU A 31 18.67 -18.60 -24.53
CA GLU A 31 18.06 -19.94 -24.68
C GLU A 31 17.04 -20.32 -23.59
N TYR A 32 17.01 -19.63 -22.44
CA TYR A 32 16.05 -19.87 -21.36
C TYR A 32 14.82 -18.96 -21.43
N THR A 33 14.75 -18.01 -22.35
CA THR A 33 13.65 -17.06 -22.48
C THR A 33 12.31 -17.76 -22.71
N GLU A 34 12.29 -18.79 -23.56
CA GLU A 34 11.06 -19.56 -23.82
C GLU A 34 10.52 -20.26 -22.56
N LYS A 35 11.39 -20.91 -21.77
CA LYS A 35 10.98 -21.54 -20.49
C LYS A 35 10.47 -20.55 -19.48
N PHE A 36 11.06 -19.36 -19.43
CA PHE A 36 10.61 -18.27 -18.58
C PHE A 36 9.24 -17.74 -19.03
N SER A 37 9.05 -17.59 -20.34
CA SER A 37 7.77 -17.22 -20.95
C SER A 37 6.66 -18.21 -20.60
N ASP A 38 6.93 -19.51 -20.63
CA ASP A 38 5.97 -20.54 -20.25
C ASP A 38 5.53 -20.43 -18.79
N ILE A 39 6.45 -20.11 -17.87
CA ILE A 39 6.11 -19.87 -16.45
C ILE A 39 5.17 -18.66 -16.34
N LYS A 40 5.48 -17.56 -17.06
CA LYS A 40 4.65 -16.35 -17.06
C LYS A 40 3.26 -16.65 -17.64
N LYS A 41 3.17 -17.32 -18.79
CA LYS A 41 1.90 -17.71 -19.43
C LYS A 41 1.07 -18.59 -18.50
N ALA A 42 1.68 -19.57 -17.84
CA ALA A 42 1.00 -20.43 -16.87
C ALA A 42 0.40 -19.63 -15.72
N ARG A 43 1.15 -18.68 -15.14
CA ARG A 43 0.62 -17.79 -14.10
C ARG A 43 -0.58 -16.98 -14.59
N ILE A 44 -0.49 -16.39 -15.79
CA ILE A 44 -1.57 -15.57 -16.35
C ILE A 44 -2.81 -16.43 -16.61
N ALA A 45 -2.66 -17.60 -17.21
CA ALA A 45 -3.76 -18.52 -17.45
C ALA A 45 -4.47 -18.93 -16.15
N ILE A 46 -3.70 -19.24 -15.09
CA ILE A 46 -4.28 -19.56 -13.76
C ILE A 46 -5.01 -18.35 -13.16
N LYS A 47 -4.42 -17.13 -13.24
CA LYS A 47 -5.08 -15.89 -12.77
C LYS A 47 -6.45 -15.70 -13.46
N ARG A 48 -6.49 -15.95 -14.77
CA ARG A 48 -7.70 -15.82 -15.60
C ARG A 48 -8.66 -17.01 -15.48
N LYS A 49 -8.35 -17.99 -14.61
CA LYS A 49 -9.10 -19.25 -14.44
C LYS A 49 -9.17 -20.12 -15.70
N ASP A 50 -8.31 -19.87 -16.68
CA ASP A 50 -8.11 -20.73 -17.84
C ASP A 50 -7.22 -21.93 -17.46
N PHE A 51 -7.84 -22.85 -16.70
CA PHE A 51 -7.12 -24.02 -16.20
C PHE A 51 -6.79 -25.02 -17.31
N ASP A 52 -7.52 -25.04 -18.41
CA ASP A 52 -7.26 -25.94 -19.54
C ASP A 52 -5.99 -25.52 -20.27
N ALA A 53 -5.83 -24.24 -20.57
CA ALA A 53 -4.56 -23.73 -21.07
C ALA A 53 -3.41 -23.96 -20.08
N ALA A 54 -3.60 -23.67 -18.79
CA ALA A 54 -2.59 -23.83 -17.78
C ALA A 54 -2.10 -25.28 -17.62
N ARG A 55 -2.98 -26.27 -17.82
CA ARG A 55 -2.64 -27.72 -17.75
C ARG A 55 -1.67 -28.15 -18.84
N THR A 56 -1.67 -27.51 -19.98
CA THR A 56 -0.81 -27.88 -21.12
C THR A 56 0.57 -27.27 -21.05
N LEU A 57 0.70 -26.13 -20.34
CA LEU A 57 1.97 -25.40 -20.21
C LEU A 57 2.99 -26.14 -19.34
N MET A 58 4.26 -25.79 -19.50
CA MET A 58 5.39 -26.41 -18.79
C MET A 58 5.43 -27.96 -18.92
N GLY A 59 4.97 -28.50 -20.05
CA GLY A 59 4.91 -29.93 -20.28
C GLY A 59 3.92 -30.66 -19.36
N GLY A 60 2.84 -30.01 -18.95
CA GLY A 60 1.78 -30.57 -18.11
C GLY A 60 2.12 -30.75 -16.63
N LYS A 61 3.28 -30.26 -16.18
CA LYS A 61 3.75 -30.44 -14.78
C LYS A 61 2.84 -29.81 -13.75
N LEU A 62 2.06 -28.78 -14.13
CA LEU A 62 1.19 -28.04 -13.24
C LEU A 62 -0.20 -28.67 -13.07
N ALA A 63 -0.60 -29.59 -13.94
CA ALA A 63 -1.95 -30.13 -14.02
C ALA A 63 -2.47 -30.70 -12.67
N ARG A 64 -1.62 -31.36 -11.90
CA ARG A 64 -1.98 -31.92 -10.58
C ARG A 64 -2.38 -30.88 -9.52
N HIS A 65 -1.96 -29.64 -9.68
CA HIS A 65 -2.23 -28.54 -8.73
C HIS A 65 -3.41 -27.65 -9.16
N LEU A 66 -4.09 -27.99 -10.26
CA LEU A 66 -5.17 -27.20 -10.85
C LEU A 66 -6.55 -27.87 -10.66
N ASN A 67 -6.65 -28.91 -9.83
CA ASN A 67 -7.90 -29.61 -9.54
C ASN A 67 -8.70 -28.95 -8.41
N ASP A 68 -8.08 -28.08 -7.63
CA ASP A 68 -8.67 -27.33 -6.52
C ASP A 68 -8.35 -25.85 -6.68
N THR A 69 -9.37 -25.00 -6.55
CA THR A 69 -9.27 -23.54 -6.69
C THR A 69 -8.29 -22.94 -5.68
N SER A 70 -8.25 -23.45 -4.44
CA SER A 70 -7.32 -22.99 -3.41
C SER A 70 -5.87 -23.31 -3.79
N GLN A 71 -5.60 -24.51 -4.27
CA GLN A 71 -4.28 -24.93 -4.75
C GLN A 71 -3.87 -24.14 -6.00
N ALA A 72 -4.80 -23.89 -6.92
CA ALA A 72 -4.54 -23.07 -8.11
C ALA A 72 -4.15 -21.64 -7.73
N LYS A 73 -4.84 -21.02 -6.76
CA LYS A 73 -4.49 -19.68 -6.25
C LYS A 73 -3.11 -19.66 -5.59
N ALA A 74 -2.80 -20.66 -4.76
CA ALA A 74 -1.49 -20.79 -4.13
C ALA A 74 -0.37 -20.97 -5.18
N LEU A 75 -0.61 -21.79 -6.22
CA LEU A 75 0.31 -21.98 -7.33
C LEU A 75 0.53 -20.68 -8.11
N SER A 76 -0.52 -19.94 -8.44
CA SER A 76 -0.41 -18.63 -9.13
C SER A 76 0.47 -17.67 -8.34
N ASN A 77 0.30 -17.62 -7.00
CA ASN A 77 1.13 -16.80 -6.13
C ASN A 77 2.59 -17.25 -6.09
N ALA A 78 2.84 -18.56 -6.03
CA ALA A 78 4.20 -19.10 -6.07
C ALA A 78 4.90 -18.76 -7.40
N LEU A 79 4.21 -18.91 -8.53
CA LEU A 79 4.72 -18.52 -9.84
C LEU A 79 4.99 -17.02 -9.93
N LYS A 80 4.11 -16.16 -9.36
CA LYS A 80 4.33 -14.70 -9.26
C LYS A 80 5.63 -14.38 -8.52
N ILE A 81 5.85 -15.02 -7.38
CA ILE A 81 7.08 -14.84 -6.59
C ILE A 81 8.30 -15.27 -7.39
N ALA A 82 8.24 -16.44 -8.02
CA ALA A 82 9.34 -16.97 -8.84
C ALA A 82 9.73 -16.02 -9.97
N ILE A 83 8.76 -15.54 -10.77
CA ILE A 83 9.02 -14.65 -11.91
C ILE A 83 9.58 -13.30 -11.43
N ASN A 84 9.06 -12.75 -10.33
CA ASN A 84 9.56 -11.46 -9.80
C ASN A 84 10.94 -11.61 -9.14
N SER A 85 11.24 -12.76 -8.52
CA SER A 85 12.56 -13.04 -7.96
C SER A 85 13.64 -13.11 -9.03
N VAL A 86 13.32 -13.66 -10.20
CA VAL A 86 14.25 -13.70 -11.33
C VAL A 86 14.66 -12.31 -11.78
N TYR A 87 13.74 -11.35 -11.83
CA TYR A 87 14.09 -9.94 -12.09
C TYR A 87 15.14 -9.42 -11.08
N GLY A 88 14.95 -9.68 -9.80
CA GLY A 88 15.94 -9.33 -8.77
C GLY A 88 17.29 -10.00 -8.97
N MET A 89 17.32 -11.24 -9.45
CA MET A 89 18.55 -11.97 -9.74
C MET A 89 19.31 -11.42 -10.95
N THR A 90 18.60 -10.94 -11.98
CA THR A 90 19.24 -10.35 -13.16
C THR A 90 20.03 -9.08 -12.82
N SER A 91 19.62 -8.33 -11.80
CA SER A 91 20.26 -7.10 -11.32
C SER A 91 21.12 -7.29 -10.07
N ALA A 92 21.25 -8.51 -9.56
CA ALA A 92 21.99 -8.79 -8.32
C ALA A 92 23.49 -8.47 -8.47
N ARG A 93 24.11 -8.00 -7.37
CA ARG A 93 25.54 -7.71 -7.33
C ARG A 93 26.42 -8.95 -7.20
N PHE A 94 25.83 -10.07 -6.75
CA PHE A 94 26.52 -11.37 -6.64
C PHE A 94 26.40 -12.16 -7.94
N GLU A 95 27.36 -13.05 -8.21
CA GLU A 95 27.34 -13.92 -9.38
C GLU A 95 26.22 -14.96 -9.29
N ASN A 96 25.44 -15.06 -10.37
CA ASN A 96 24.38 -16.05 -10.53
C ASN A 96 24.10 -16.28 -12.03
N SER A 97 23.41 -17.37 -12.36
CA SER A 97 23.13 -17.79 -13.76
C SER A 97 22.20 -16.84 -14.53
N PHE A 98 21.50 -15.93 -13.85
CA PHE A 98 20.56 -14.97 -14.45
C PHE A 98 21.12 -13.55 -14.51
N LYS A 99 22.37 -13.36 -14.06
CA LYS A 99 23.01 -12.05 -14.08
C LYS A 99 23.25 -11.60 -15.51
N ASP A 100 22.69 -10.46 -15.87
CA ASP A 100 22.90 -9.83 -17.17
C ASP A 100 23.45 -8.41 -16.98
N PRO A 101 24.61 -8.08 -17.60
CA PRO A 101 25.22 -6.73 -17.50
C PRO A 101 24.27 -5.61 -17.92
N ARG A 102 23.37 -5.85 -18.87
CA ARG A 102 22.38 -4.88 -19.33
C ARG A 102 21.41 -4.51 -18.21
N ASN A 103 21.04 -5.46 -17.32
CA ASN A 103 20.14 -5.17 -16.23
C ASN A 103 20.83 -4.56 -15.01
N ILE A 104 22.15 -4.64 -14.88
CA ILE A 104 22.89 -3.90 -13.84
C ILE A 104 22.63 -2.39 -13.97
N ASP A 105 22.45 -1.90 -15.19
CA ASP A 105 22.02 -0.51 -15.46
C ASP A 105 20.49 -0.32 -15.42
N ASN A 106 19.76 -1.28 -14.88
CA ASN A 106 18.31 -1.24 -14.66
C ASN A 106 17.46 -1.13 -15.94
N ILE A 107 17.92 -1.74 -17.04
CA ILE A 107 17.28 -1.63 -18.35
C ILE A 107 15.84 -2.12 -18.37
N VAL A 108 15.49 -3.14 -17.56
CA VAL A 108 14.14 -3.67 -17.43
C VAL A 108 13.19 -2.61 -16.88
N ALA A 109 13.57 -1.95 -15.79
CA ALA A 109 12.79 -0.87 -15.21
C ALA A 109 12.74 0.35 -16.12
N LYS A 110 13.87 0.71 -16.77
CA LYS A 110 13.92 1.82 -17.74
C LYS A 110 12.98 1.59 -18.92
N ARG A 111 12.95 0.36 -19.47
CA ARG A 111 12.02 0.03 -20.57
C ARG A 111 10.57 0.26 -20.18
N GLY A 112 10.16 -0.26 -19.03
CA GLY A 112 8.79 -0.06 -18.51
C GLY A 112 8.48 1.41 -18.27
N ALA A 113 9.39 2.15 -17.63
CA ALA A 113 9.22 3.57 -17.34
C ALA A 113 9.09 4.43 -18.63
N LEU A 114 9.95 4.20 -19.60
CA LEU A 114 9.88 4.91 -20.90
C LEU A 114 8.60 4.60 -21.64
N PHE A 115 8.18 3.32 -21.67
CA PHE A 115 6.92 2.92 -22.25
C PHE A 115 5.72 3.65 -21.59
N MET A 116 5.67 3.71 -20.26
CA MET A 116 4.59 4.39 -19.54
C MET A 116 4.60 5.92 -19.77
N VAL A 117 5.76 6.52 -19.96
CA VAL A 117 5.86 7.95 -20.33
C VAL A 117 5.32 8.17 -21.74
N GLU A 118 5.70 7.34 -22.70
CA GLU A 118 5.23 7.42 -24.08
C GLU A 118 3.71 7.20 -24.17
N LEU A 119 3.20 6.18 -23.46
CA LEU A 119 1.76 5.94 -23.35
C LEU A 119 1.01 7.14 -22.77
N LYS A 120 1.54 7.77 -21.70
CA LYS A 120 0.95 8.99 -21.13
C LYS A 120 0.78 10.07 -22.19
N HIS A 121 1.81 10.34 -22.97
CA HIS A 121 1.76 11.36 -24.01
C HIS A 121 0.75 10.98 -25.11
N ALA A 122 0.75 9.72 -25.55
CA ALA A 122 -0.20 9.24 -26.54
C ALA A 122 -1.66 9.36 -26.07
N VAL A 123 -1.96 9.05 -24.80
CA VAL A 123 -3.30 9.25 -24.20
C VAL A 123 -3.68 10.73 -24.16
N GLN A 124 -2.73 11.60 -23.80
CA GLN A 124 -2.94 13.05 -23.77
C GLN A 124 -3.19 13.64 -25.17
N GLU A 125 -2.53 13.11 -26.19
CA GLU A 125 -2.77 13.48 -27.61
C GLU A 125 -4.17 13.08 -28.09
N GLN A 126 -4.78 12.05 -27.51
CA GLN A 126 -6.19 11.69 -27.73
C GLN A 126 -7.18 12.62 -26.96
N GLY A 127 -6.66 13.62 -26.24
CA GLY A 127 -7.48 14.60 -25.50
C GLY A 127 -7.88 14.16 -24.09
N PHE A 128 -7.33 13.08 -23.57
CA PHE A 128 -7.62 12.59 -22.21
C PHE A 128 -6.56 13.02 -21.21
N GLN A 129 -6.99 13.26 -19.97
CA GLN A 129 -6.08 13.52 -18.86
C GLN A 129 -5.56 12.20 -18.28
N VAL A 130 -4.25 12.12 -18.02
CA VAL A 130 -3.66 11.09 -17.19
C VAL A 130 -3.37 11.70 -15.83
N VAL A 131 -3.85 11.10 -14.75
CA VAL A 131 -3.70 11.66 -13.40
C VAL A 131 -2.69 10.91 -12.55
N HIS A 132 -2.50 9.62 -12.78
CA HIS A 132 -1.55 8.84 -12.02
C HIS A 132 -0.93 7.72 -12.87
N ILE A 133 0.39 7.59 -12.74
CA ILE A 133 1.13 6.42 -13.23
C ILE A 133 2.02 5.94 -12.09
N LYS A 134 1.90 4.65 -11.78
CA LYS A 134 2.76 4.01 -10.79
C LYS A 134 3.21 2.64 -11.30
N THR A 135 4.48 2.52 -11.57
CA THR A 135 5.14 1.33 -12.13
C THR A 135 4.50 0.85 -13.43
N ASP A 136 3.43 0.10 -13.35
CA ASP A 136 2.74 -0.65 -14.40
C ASP A 136 1.27 -0.24 -14.58
N SER A 137 0.75 0.68 -13.77
CA SER A 137 -0.64 1.15 -13.86
C SER A 137 -0.74 2.59 -14.36
N ILE A 138 -1.77 2.86 -15.17
CA ILE A 138 -2.19 4.20 -15.62
C ILE A 138 -3.63 4.46 -15.19
N LYS A 139 -3.90 5.68 -14.71
CA LYS A 139 -5.21 6.12 -14.24
C LYS A 139 -5.72 7.29 -15.07
N ILE A 140 -6.89 7.10 -15.68
CA ILE A 140 -7.49 8.02 -16.67
C ILE A 140 -8.90 8.38 -16.19
N PRO A 141 -9.16 9.63 -15.77
CA PRO A 141 -10.49 10.11 -15.43
C PRO A 141 -11.40 10.16 -16.66
N ASN A 142 -12.68 9.86 -16.48
CA ASN A 142 -13.71 9.88 -17.51
C ASN A 142 -13.31 9.11 -18.78
N ALA A 143 -12.64 7.97 -18.59
CA ALA A 143 -12.17 7.15 -19.71
C ALA A 143 -13.37 6.54 -20.48
N THR A 144 -13.38 6.73 -21.78
CA THR A 144 -14.37 6.09 -22.67
C THR A 144 -13.88 4.69 -23.07
N PRO A 145 -14.78 3.81 -23.57
CA PRO A 145 -14.37 2.51 -24.11
C PRO A 145 -13.29 2.62 -25.20
N GLU A 146 -13.34 3.70 -26.00
CA GLU A 146 -12.40 3.92 -27.10
C GLU A 146 -10.99 4.21 -26.57
N ILE A 147 -10.82 5.04 -25.51
CA ILE A 147 -9.49 5.30 -24.95
C ILE A 147 -8.97 4.07 -24.20
N ILE A 148 -9.83 3.28 -23.56
CA ILE A 148 -9.45 2.01 -22.94
C ILE A 148 -8.91 1.04 -24.01
N ALA A 149 -9.63 0.89 -25.14
CA ALA A 149 -9.18 0.06 -26.26
C ALA A 149 -7.85 0.58 -26.84
N PHE A 150 -7.72 1.90 -27.01
CA PHE A 150 -6.47 2.53 -27.47
C PHE A 150 -5.27 2.18 -26.57
N VAL A 151 -5.42 2.26 -25.23
CA VAL A 151 -4.36 1.90 -24.29
C VAL A 151 -3.97 0.42 -24.44
N MET A 152 -4.96 -0.47 -24.59
CA MET A 152 -4.71 -1.90 -24.79
C MET A 152 -3.96 -2.16 -26.10
N GLU A 153 -4.36 -1.57 -27.21
CA GLU A 153 -3.70 -1.69 -28.51
C GLU A 153 -2.29 -1.10 -28.49
N PHE A 154 -2.12 0.05 -27.82
CA PHE A 154 -0.81 0.67 -27.66
C PHE A 154 0.14 -0.24 -26.89
N GLY A 155 -0.35 -0.91 -25.83
CA GLY A 155 0.42 -1.89 -25.08
C GLY A 155 0.90 -3.04 -25.95
N VAL A 156 0.00 -3.64 -26.74
CA VAL A 156 0.31 -4.77 -27.64
C VAL A 156 1.43 -4.42 -28.64
N LYS A 157 1.45 -3.20 -29.16
CA LYS A 157 2.49 -2.72 -30.07
C LYS A 157 3.91 -2.84 -29.46
N TYR A 158 4.03 -2.72 -28.14
CA TYR A 158 5.30 -2.83 -27.40
C TYR A 158 5.47 -4.17 -26.67
N GLY A 159 4.56 -5.12 -26.90
CA GLY A 159 4.57 -6.46 -26.30
C GLY A 159 3.97 -6.51 -24.90
N TYR A 160 3.34 -5.43 -24.43
CA TYR A 160 2.63 -5.40 -23.14
C TYR A 160 1.13 -5.68 -23.33
N GLU A 161 0.56 -6.36 -22.35
CA GLU A 161 -0.87 -6.63 -22.29
C GLU A 161 -1.45 -5.86 -21.10
N PHE A 162 -2.43 -4.97 -21.38
CA PHE A 162 -3.16 -4.23 -20.36
C PHE A 162 -4.43 -4.96 -19.96
N GLU A 163 -4.78 -4.85 -18.68
CA GLU A 163 -6.06 -5.25 -18.12
C GLU A 163 -6.74 -3.99 -17.55
N HIS A 164 -8.03 -3.77 -17.88
CA HIS A 164 -8.85 -2.79 -17.16
C HIS A 164 -9.36 -3.47 -15.91
N GLU A 165 -8.68 -3.26 -14.77
CA GLU A 165 -8.96 -3.98 -13.53
C GLU A 165 -10.19 -3.42 -12.81
N GLU A 166 -10.29 -2.09 -12.73
CA GLU A 166 -11.36 -1.40 -11.99
C GLU A 166 -11.55 0.04 -12.45
N THR A 167 -12.68 0.63 -12.05
CA THR A 167 -12.93 2.05 -12.20
C THR A 167 -13.31 2.63 -10.85
N PHE A 168 -12.60 3.65 -10.42
CA PHE A 168 -12.93 4.37 -9.18
C PHE A 168 -14.05 5.38 -9.44
N SER A 169 -15.14 5.29 -8.67
CA SER A 169 -16.20 6.30 -8.67
C SER A 169 -15.74 7.60 -7.99
N LYS A 170 -14.84 7.48 -7.01
CA LYS A 170 -14.22 8.61 -6.31
C LYS A 170 -12.72 8.33 -6.14
N PHE A 171 -11.89 9.30 -6.46
CA PHE A 171 -10.44 9.18 -6.34
C PHE A 171 -9.83 10.48 -5.82
N CYS A 172 -9.25 10.46 -4.63
CA CYS A 172 -8.45 11.55 -4.08
C CYS A 172 -6.97 11.17 -4.13
N LEU A 173 -6.24 11.78 -5.04
CA LEU A 173 -4.79 11.59 -5.20
C LEU A 173 -4.04 12.69 -4.46
N VAL A 174 -3.27 12.32 -3.45
CA VAL A 174 -2.44 13.25 -2.66
C VAL A 174 -1.05 13.40 -3.25
N ASN A 175 -0.44 12.29 -3.65
CA ASN A 175 0.86 12.22 -4.34
C ASN A 175 1.02 10.84 -5.02
N ASP A 176 2.19 10.57 -5.57
CA ASP A 176 2.53 9.32 -6.27
C ASP A 176 2.42 8.04 -5.42
N ALA A 177 2.40 8.16 -4.10
CA ALA A 177 2.34 7.03 -3.16
C ALA A 177 1.10 7.03 -2.26
N VAL A 178 0.31 8.11 -2.25
CA VAL A 178 -0.78 8.33 -1.29
C VAL A 178 -2.06 8.71 -2.02
N TYR A 179 -3.08 7.87 -1.88
CA TYR A 179 -4.42 8.13 -2.37
C TYR A 179 -5.48 7.38 -1.57
N VAL A 180 -6.72 7.79 -1.75
CA VAL A 180 -7.91 7.05 -1.33
C VAL A 180 -8.93 7.05 -2.45
N ALA A 181 -9.56 5.89 -2.69
CA ALA A 181 -10.48 5.68 -3.78
C ALA A 181 -11.67 4.82 -3.37
N GLN A 182 -12.84 5.07 -3.97
CA GLN A 182 -13.99 4.17 -3.87
C GLN A 182 -14.17 3.46 -5.20
N ILE A 183 -14.24 2.13 -5.18
CA ILE A 183 -14.39 1.31 -6.38
C ILE A 183 -15.84 1.44 -6.88
N GLY A 184 -16.01 1.89 -8.11
CA GLY A 184 -17.31 1.99 -8.77
C GLY A 184 -17.62 0.79 -9.67
N TRP A 185 -16.58 0.16 -10.21
CA TRP A 185 -16.66 -1.06 -11.01
C TRP A 185 -15.38 -1.87 -10.88
N HIS A 186 -15.48 -3.21 -10.96
CA HIS A 186 -14.34 -4.12 -10.91
C HIS A 186 -14.54 -5.29 -11.88
N ALA A 187 -13.49 -5.65 -12.63
CA ALA A 187 -13.55 -6.61 -13.72
C ALA A 187 -13.89 -8.05 -13.29
N GLU A 188 -13.38 -8.48 -12.14
CA GLU A 188 -13.44 -9.90 -11.72
C GLU A 188 -14.30 -10.12 -10.46
N ASP A 189 -14.58 -9.09 -9.68
CA ASP A 189 -15.18 -9.25 -8.35
C ASP A 189 -16.16 -8.11 -8.04
N GLU A 190 -17.43 -8.37 -8.28
CA GLU A 190 -18.51 -7.42 -8.04
C GLU A 190 -18.66 -7.05 -6.56
N SER A 191 -18.21 -7.92 -5.63
CA SER A 191 -18.26 -7.64 -4.18
C SER A 191 -17.33 -6.49 -3.76
N LYS A 192 -16.38 -6.12 -4.59
CA LYS A 192 -15.51 -4.97 -4.35
C LYS A 192 -16.18 -3.62 -4.67
N VAL A 193 -17.24 -3.61 -5.47
CA VAL A 193 -17.94 -2.37 -5.83
C VAL A 193 -18.49 -1.68 -4.57
N GLY A 194 -18.23 -0.39 -4.44
CA GLY A 194 -18.55 0.40 -3.25
C GLY A 194 -17.50 0.34 -2.13
N THR A 195 -16.56 -0.60 -2.17
CA THR A 195 -15.50 -0.66 -1.16
C THR A 195 -14.44 0.43 -1.37
N TRP A 196 -13.67 0.70 -0.31
CA TRP A 196 -12.65 1.73 -0.32
C TRP A 196 -11.24 1.14 -0.35
N GLU A 197 -10.45 1.60 -1.30
CA GLU A 197 -9.02 1.36 -1.39
C GLU A 197 -8.26 2.55 -0.82
N THR A 198 -7.27 2.28 0.03
CA THR A 198 -6.46 3.31 0.67
C THR A 198 -4.99 2.99 0.54
N THR A 199 -4.17 3.98 0.21
CA THR A 199 -2.71 3.91 0.23
C THR A 199 -2.12 5.07 1.02
N GLY A 200 -0.96 4.82 1.65
CA GLY A 200 -0.33 5.77 2.55
C GLY A 200 -0.77 5.61 4.00
N ALA A 201 0.17 5.76 4.93
CA ALA A 201 -0.01 5.48 6.35
C ALA A 201 -1.20 6.23 6.98
N GLN A 202 -1.46 7.47 6.53
CA GLN A 202 -2.54 8.31 7.06
C GLN A 202 -3.94 7.78 6.70
N PHE A 203 -4.11 7.08 5.58
CA PHE A 203 -5.40 6.52 5.17
C PHE A 203 -5.54 5.03 5.45
N GLN A 204 -4.42 4.32 5.55
CA GLN A 204 -4.41 2.88 5.82
C GLN A 204 -4.57 2.55 7.30
N HIS A 205 -4.45 3.53 8.22
CA HIS A 205 -4.65 3.30 9.64
C HIS A 205 -6.06 2.75 9.89
N PRO A 206 -6.24 1.60 10.56
CA PRO A 206 -7.54 0.94 10.68
C PRO A 206 -8.61 1.86 11.27
N TYR A 207 -8.30 2.60 12.34
CA TYR A 207 -9.21 3.58 12.94
C TYR A 207 -9.66 4.63 11.92
N VAL A 208 -8.70 5.26 11.20
CA VAL A 208 -9.00 6.32 10.21
C VAL A 208 -9.83 5.77 9.06
N LYS A 209 -9.45 4.59 8.54
CA LYS A 209 -10.16 3.94 7.44
C LYS A 209 -11.60 3.62 7.81
N LYS A 210 -11.82 3.04 8.99
CA LYS A 210 -13.16 2.72 9.49
C LYS A 210 -13.97 3.98 9.75
N PHE A 211 -13.38 4.97 10.39
CA PHE A 211 -14.07 6.23 10.71
C PHE A 211 -14.49 7.02 9.46
N LEU A 212 -13.57 7.19 8.49
CA LEU A 212 -13.81 8.07 7.34
C LEU A 212 -14.50 7.39 6.16
N PHE A 213 -14.31 6.06 5.97
CA PHE A 213 -14.64 5.44 4.70
C PHE A 213 -15.50 4.18 4.80
N THR A 214 -15.18 3.23 5.67
CA THR A 214 -15.92 1.95 5.68
C THR A 214 -17.05 1.91 6.69
N HIS A 215 -17.05 2.77 7.71
CA HIS A 215 -18.03 2.86 8.79
C HIS A 215 -18.26 1.54 9.53
N GLU A 216 -17.29 0.64 9.48
CA GLU A 216 -17.28 -0.56 10.29
C GLU A 216 -17.09 -0.20 11.79
N PRO A 217 -17.59 -1.00 12.73
CA PRO A 217 -17.34 -0.79 14.14
C PRO A 217 -15.84 -0.70 14.45
N ILE A 218 -15.45 0.33 15.20
CA ILE A 218 -14.09 0.47 15.69
C ILE A 218 -13.89 -0.48 16.86
N GLU A 219 -12.96 -1.37 16.72
CA GLU A 219 -12.61 -2.37 17.72
C GLU A 219 -11.35 -1.96 18.49
N PHE A 220 -11.09 -2.66 19.61
CA PHE A 220 -9.89 -2.42 20.41
C PHE A 220 -8.59 -2.48 19.58
N ASP A 221 -8.50 -3.45 18.67
CA ASP A 221 -7.32 -3.65 17.84
C ASP A 221 -7.05 -2.50 16.86
N ASP A 222 -8.09 -1.76 16.45
CA ASP A 222 -7.98 -0.55 15.63
C ASP A 222 -7.39 0.63 16.41
N MET A 223 -7.46 0.56 17.75
CA MET A 223 -6.89 1.54 18.66
C MET A 223 -5.50 1.13 19.19
N CYS A 224 -4.85 0.21 18.50
CA CYS A 224 -3.50 -0.25 18.83
C CYS A 224 -2.52 0.06 17.71
N GLU A 225 -1.33 0.49 18.11
CA GLU A 225 -0.22 0.78 17.21
C GLU A 225 0.85 -0.31 17.29
N ILE A 226 1.25 -0.86 16.15
CA ILE A 226 2.43 -1.72 16.06
C ILE A 226 3.65 -0.83 15.82
N LYS A 227 4.61 -0.87 16.74
CA LYS A 227 5.87 -0.14 16.62
C LYS A 227 7.02 -1.11 16.50
N THR A 228 7.96 -0.79 15.60
CA THR A 228 9.18 -1.58 15.38
C THR A 228 10.40 -0.66 15.32
N VAL A 229 11.51 -1.12 15.83
CA VAL A 229 12.79 -0.41 15.80
C VAL A 229 13.94 -1.39 15.49
N ASN A 230 15.04 -0.85 14.96
CA ASN A 230 16.21 -1.67 14.64
C ASN A 230 17.05 -2.04 15.89
N THR A 231 16.96 -1.25 16.96
CA THR A 231 17.72 -1.41 18.19
C THR A 231 16.87 -2.02 19.31
N ALA A 232 16.43 -1.19 20.26
CA ALA A 232 15.58 -1.59 21.37
C ALA A 232 14.59 -0.47 21.70
N MET A 233 13.39 -0.84 22.14
CA MET A 233 12.38 0.08 22.69
C MET A 233 12.29 -0.08 24.20
N TYR A 234 11.96 1.03 24.83
CA TYR A 234 11.71 1.13 26.26
C TYR A 234 10.47 1.98 26.52
N LEU A 235 9.69 1.59 27.52
CA LEU A 235 8.71 2.47 28.15
C LEU A 235 9.39 3.22 29.29
N ASP A 236 9.42 4.54 29.19
CA ASP A 236 10.06 5.43 30.16
C ASP A 236 9.00 6.10 31.04
N TYR A 237 9.02 5.81 32.32
CA TYR A 237 8.12 6.33 33.33
C TYR A 237 8.72 7.51 34.10
N THR A 238 9.90 8.01 33.69
CA THR A 238 10.52 9.20 34.29
C THR A 238 9.79 10.46 33.86
N GLY A 239 9.48 11.36 34.79
CA GLY A 239 8.84 12.66 34.49
C GLY A 239 7.34 12.55 34.18
N LEU A 240 6.63 11.68 34.87
CA LEU A 240 5.16 11.56 34.78
C LEU A 240 4.40 12.71 35.46
N ASP A 241 4.98 13.89 35.51
CA ASP A 241 4.32 15.12 35.95
C ASP A 241 3.62 15.81 34.78
N ASP A 242 2.63 15.13 34.20
CA ASP A 242 1.63 15.63 33.25
C ASP A 242 2.12 16.20 31.90
N THR A 243 3.43 16.26 31.63
CA THR A 243 3.93 16.81 30.36
C THR A 243 4.67 15.76 29.53
N PRO A 244 4.16 15.36 28.36
CA PRO A 244 4.87 14.45 27.46
C PRO A 244 6.22 15.04 27.03
N MET A 245 7.31 14.40 27.39
CA MET A 245 8.64 14.86 27.01
C MET A 245 9.17 14.15 25.78
N ALA A 246 9.52 14.92 24.78
CA ALA A 246 10.02 14.44 23.48
C ALA A 246 11.56 14.26 23.45
N PHE A 247 12.23 14.03 24.56
CA PHE A 247 13.69 14.10 24.64
C PHE A 247 14.38 12.75 24.63
N ALA A 248 15.59 12.74 24.06
CA ALA A 248 16.58 11.74 24.40
C ALA A 248 16.96 11.91 25.88
N LYS A 249 16.85 10.87 26.68
CA LYS A 249 17.24 10.87 28.09
C LYS A 249 18.20 9.72 28.38
N THR A 250 19.08 9.92 29.36
CA THR A 250 19.91 8.86 29.90
C THR A 250 19.01 7.86 30.62
N LEU A 251 19.25 6.55 30.40
CA LEU A 251 18.52 5.49 31.06
C LEU A 251 18.61 5.60 32.58
N ASN A 252 17.45 5.69 33.22
CA ASN A 252 17.31 5.38 34.63
C ASN A 252 16.70 3.97 34.73
N SER A 253 17.51 2.97 35.03
CA SER A 253 17.12 1.55 34.98
C SER A 253 15.96 1.17 35.90
N ASN A 254 15.62 2.01 36.89
CA ASN A 254 14.52 1.75 37.83
C ASN A 254 13.15 2.25 37.31
N LEU A 255 13.14 3.12 36.28
CA LEU A 255 11.95 3.76 35.77
C LEU A 255 11.71 3.47 34.26
N GLN A 256 12.53 2.61 33.66
CA GLN A 256 12.43 2.24 32.28
C GLN A 256 12.22 0.73 32.11
N LYS A 257 11.15 0.38 31.41
CA LYS A 257 10.84 -1.01 31.09
C LYS A 257 11.33 -1.32 29.68
N PHE A 258 12.20 -2.31 29.54
CA PHE A 258 12.57 -2.87 28.23
C PHE A 258 11.37 -3.59 27.59
N VAL A 259 11.03 -3.26 26.34
CA VAL A 259 9.90 -3.87 25.60
C VAL A 259 10.32 -4.62 24.34
N GLY A 260 11.58 -4.52 23.91
CA GLY A 260 12.11 -5.28 22.78
C GLY A 260 12.23 -4.47 21.50
N LYS A 261 12.24 -5.12 20.34
CA LYS A 261 12.35 -4.48 19.01
C LYS A 261 11.02 -4.24 18.33
N ALA A 262 9.98 -4.93 18.74
CA ALA A 262 8.63 -4.81 18.24
C ALA A 262 7.64 -4.94 19.38
N GLY A 263 6.53 -4.23 19.29
CA GLY A 263 5.45 -4.31 20.27
C GLY A 263 4.17 -3.67 19.74
N LYS A 264 3.06 -4.01 20.40
CA LYS A 264 1.73 -3.45 20.13
C LYS A 264 1.31 -2.61 21.34
N PHE A 265 0.99 -1.36 21.11
CA PHE A 265 0.76 -0.38 22.17
C PHE A 265 -0.53 0.39 21.91
N CYS A 266 -1.16 0.87 22.99
CA CYS A 266 -2.25 1.82 22.92
C CYS A 266 -1.77 3.18 23.49
N PRO A 267 -2.17 4.30 22.89
CA PRO A 267 -2.02 5.61 23.53
C PRO A 267 -2.99 5.68 24.70
N VAL A 268 -2.53 6.11 25.86
CA VAL A 268 -3.35 6.18 27.08
C VAL A 268 -3.32 7.58 27.69
N LYS A 269 -4.38 7.93 28.41
CA LYS A 269 -4.48 9.21 29.11
C LYS A 269 -3.40 9.33 30.18
N PRO A 270 -2.96 10.56 30.50
CA PRO A 270 -2.10 10.80 31.65
C PRO A 270 -2.67 10.15 32.91
N GLY A 271 -1.81 9.51 33.72
CA GLY A 271 -2.20 8.82 34.95
C GLY A 271 -2.76 7.39 34.79
N ALA A 272 -2.93 6.90 33.56
CA ALA A 272 -3.38 5.53 33.29
C ALA A 272 -2.26 4.46 33.39
N GLY A 273 -1.09 4.80 33.90
CA GLY A 273 0.04 3.87 34.06
C GLY A 273 0.90 3.67 32.81
N GLY A 274 0.72 4.48 31.77
CA GLY A 274 1.56 4.48 30.56
C GLY A 274 2.86 5.25 30.75
N GLY A 275 3.79 5.11 29.79
CA GLY A 275 5.07 5.81 29.74
C GLY A 275 5.39 6.35 28.34
N PHE A 276 6.51 7.05 28.21
CA PHE A 276 7.01 7.48 26.90
C PHE A 276 7.67 6.31 26.18
N LEU A 277 7.33 6.11 24.90
CA LEU A 277 7.92 5.06 24.10
C LEU A 277 9.20 5.57 23.43
N LEU A 278 10.34 5.12 23.94
CA LEU A 278 11.67 5.53 23.49
C LEU A 278 12.35 4.42 22.71
N ARG A 279 13.13 4.78 21.70
CA ARG A 279 14.07 3.92 21.00
C ARG A 279 15.51 4.28 21.39
N GLN A 280 16.33 3.28 21.59
CA GLN A 280 17.76 3.44 21.79
C GLN A 280 18.44 3.87 20.49
N ASP A 281 19.40 4.77 20.55
CA ASP A 281 20.19 5.16 19.40
C ASP A 281 21.08 4.01 18.90
N LYS A 282 21.33 3.98 17.60
CA LYS A 282 22.07 2.89 16.96
C LYS A 282 23.58 3.03 17.16
N THR A 283 24.07 4.24 17.28
CA THR A 283 25.51 4.57 17.36
C THR A 283 25.94 4.90 18.78
N ASP A 284 25.05 5.45 19.60
CA ASP A 284 25.29 5.79 20.99
C ASP A 284 24.21 5.16 21.86
N LEU A 285 24.52 4.01 22.44
CA LEU A 285 23.58 3.22 23.25
C LEU A 285 23.12 3.92 24.55
N GLN A 286 23.71 5.06 24.91
CA GLN A 286 23.27 5.87 26.04
C GLN A 286 22.24 6.93 25.64
N LYS A 287 22.00 7.12 24.34
CA LYS A 287 21.01 8.07 23.84
C LYS A 287 19.69 7.38 23.49
N PHE A 288 18.62 8.08 23.79
CA PHE A 288 17.25 7.65 23.51
C PHE A 288 16.47 8.77 22.83
N ALA A 289 15.58 8.39 21.93
CA ALA A 289 14.68 9.28 21.25
C ALA A 289 13.27 8.68 21.21
N ALA A 290 12.25 9.52 21.15
CA ALA A 290 10.89 9.02 20.96
C ALA A 290 10.79 8.15 19.71
N VAL A 291 10.06 7.04 19.80
CA VAL A 291 9.71 6.24 18.63
C VAL A 291 8.87 7.10 17.69
N THR A 292 9.07 6.92 16.38
CA THR A 292 8.38 7.74 15.39
C THR A 292 6.85 7.65 15.56
N GLY A 293 6.19 8.82 15.62
CA GLY A 293 4.74 8.94 15.78
C GLY A 293 4.22 8.74 17.21
N THR A 294 5.10 8.61 18.21
CA THR A 294 4.68 8.40 19.61
C THR A 294 4.90 9.60 20.53
N LYS A 295 5.52 10.63 20.00
CA LYS A 295 5.75 11.89 20.72
C LYS A 295 4.44 12.50 21.22
N ASP A 296 4.44 13.13 22.36
CA ASP A 296 3.33 13.83 22.98
C ASP A 296 2.19 12.95 23.54
N PHE A 297 2.39 11.63 23.61
CA PHE A 297 1.45 10.69 24.20
C PHE A 297 2.11 9.74 25.17
N PHE A 298 1.35 9.26 26.14
CA PHE A 298 1.73 8.12 26.96
C PHE A 298 1.29 6.83 26.28
N TRP A 299 2.08 5.80 26.42
CA TRP A 299 1.86 4.50 25.76
C TRP A 299 1.87 3.39 26.79
N LEU A 300 0.99 2.42 26.59
CA LEU A 300 0.94 1.20 27.36
C LEU A 300 0.84 0.02 26.40
N GLU A 301 1.48 -1.10 26.75
CA GLU A 301 1.37 -2.33 25.96
C GLU A 301 -0.09 -2.78 25.88
N SER A 302 -0.55 -3.16 24.70
CA SER A 302 -1.97 -3.53 24.47
C SER A 302 -2.45 -4.68 25.36
N GLU A 303 -1.60 -5.65 25.66
CA GLU A 303 -1.86 -6.72 26.61
C GLU A 303 -2.14 -6.18 28.03
N MET A 304 -1.38 -5.17 28.46
CA MET A 304 -1.59 -4.55 29.77
C MET A 304 -2.90 -3.77 29.83
N VAL A 305 -3.26 -3.08 28.75
CA VAL A 305 -4.55 -2.38 28.65
C VAL A 305 -5.72 -3.36 28.83
N LYS A 306 -5.68 -4.51 28.13
CA LYS A 306 -6.69 -5.57 28.27
C LYS A 306 -6.70 -6.20 29.65
N THR A 307 -5.54 -6.59 30.17
CA THR A 307 -5.42 -7.27 31.45
C THR A 307 -5.93 -6.41 32.63
N LEU A 308 -5.64 -5.11 32.56
CA LEU A 308 -6.03 -4.15 33.60
C LEU A 308 -7.39 -3.50 33.32
N LYS A 309 -8.06 -3.85 32.21
CA LYS A 309 -9.38 -3.31 31.80
C LYS A 309 -9.35 -1.78 31.70
N LEU A 310 -8.36 -1.26 30.98
CA LEU A 310 -8.11 0.18 30.80
C LEU A 310 -8.56 0.69 29.42
N GLU A 311 -9.48 0.02 28.74
CA GLU A 311 -9.94 0.41 27.40
C GLU A 311 -10.58 1.81 27.41
N ASP A 312 -11.24 2.21 28.50
CA ASP A 312 -11.80 3.55 28.73
C ASP A 312 -10.73 4.63 29.00
N GLN A 313 -9.50 4.22 29.28
CA GLN A 313 -8.34 5.09 29.48
C GLN A 313 -7.53 5.31 28.18
N ILE A 314 -7.96 4.74 27.06
CA ILE A 314 -7.32 5.02 25.76
C ILE A 314 -7.52 6.51 25.43
N ASP A 315 -6.43 7.17 25.02
CA ASP A 315 -6.45 8.59 24.69
C ASP A 315 -6.99 8.83 23.28
N GLN A 316 -8.27 9.19 23.20
CA GLN A 316 -8.96 9.46 21.96
C GLN A 316 -8.38 10.66 21.18
N LYS A 317 -7.65 11.58 21.84
CA LYS A 317 -6.99 12.71 21.17
C LYS A 317 -5.95 12.25 20.15
N TYR A 318 -5.34 11.09 20.38
CA TYR A 318 -4.41 10.52 19.41
C TYR A 318 -5.13 10.20 18.09
N PHE A 319 -6.27 9.55 18.15
CA PHE A 319 -7.04 9.14 16.98
C PHE A 319 -7.71 10.33 16.29
N THR A 320 -8.21 11.30 17.06
CA THR A 320 -8.69 12.58 16.52
C THR A 320 -7.60 13.25 15.66
N ARG A 321 -6.35 13.33 16.14
CA ARG A 321 -5.24 13.87 15.35
C ARG A 321 -4.96 13.10 14.06
N LEU A 322 -5.10 11.77 14.08
CA LEU A 322 -4.94 10.95 12.86
C LEU A 322 -6.05 11.24 11.85
N VAL A 323 -7.30 11.32 12.32
CA VAL A 323 -8.45 11.68 11.48
C VAL A 323 -8.28 13.09 10.91
N ASP A 324 -7.94 14.08 11.72
CA ASP A 324 -7.72 15.46 11.30
C ASP A 324 -6.62 15.57 10.24
N SER A 325 -5.53 14.83 10.43
CA SER A 325 -4.44 14.77 9.45
C SER A 325 -4.90 14.19 8.10
N ALA A 326 -5.70 13.13 8.12
CA ALA A 326 -6.26 12.53 6.91
C ALA A 326 -7.25 13.48 6.22
N VAL A 327 -8.15 14.09 6.99
CA VAL A 327 -9.14 15.08 6.51
C VAL A 327 -8.44 16.27 5.88
N ALA A 328 -7.39 16.81 6.51
CA ALA A 328 -6.63 17.93 5.97
C ALA A 328 -6.03 17.62 4.59
N GLN A 329 -5.60 16.36 4.35
CA GLN A 329 -5.11 15.94 3.03
C GLN A 329 -6.23 15.96 1.97
N ILE A 330 -7.43 15.51 2.32
CA ILE A 330 -8.58 15.52 1.40
C ILE A 330 -9.03 16.97 1.14
N LYS A 331 -9.21 17.77 2.20
CA LYS A 331 -9.65 19.17 2.12
C LYS A 331 -8.70 20.04 1.29
N LYS A 332 -7.44 19.69 1.18
CA LYS A 332 -6.49 20.40 0.33
C LYS A 332 -6.88 20.39 -1.15
N TYR A 333 -7.62 19.37 -1.59
CA TYR A 333 -8.01 19.18 -2.99
C TYR A 333 -9.52 19.33 -3.22
N THR A 334 -10.30 19.67 -2.18
CA THR A 334 -11.70 20.06 -2.31
C THR A 334 -11.81 21.57 -2.37
N ASN A 335 -12.58 22.10 -3.32
CA ASN A 335 -12.71 23.54 -3.52
C ASN A 335 -13.68 24.21 -2.51
N ASP A 336 -14.61 23.41 -1.95
CA ASP A 336 -15.66 23.84 -1.04
C ASP A 336 -16.12 22.69 -0.13
N ILE A 337 -17.01 23.02 0.80
CA ILE A 337 -17.58 22.04 1.74
C ILE A 337 -18.41 20.96 1.02
N GLN A 338 -19.10 21.30 -0.06
CA GLN A 338 -19.95 20.37 -0.79
C GLN A 338 -19.12 19.27 -1.48
N SER A 339 -17.98 19.62 -2.07
CA SER A 339 -17.07 18.66 -2.69
C SER A 339 -16.42 17.75 -1.64
N TYR A 340 -16.13 18.26 -0.44
CA TYR A 340 -15.64 17.46 0.69
C TYR A 340 -16.73 16.49 1.20
N GLU A 341 -17.94 16.98 1.44
CA GLU A 341 -19.09 16.17 1.87
C GLU A 341 -19.44 15.10 0.83
N TRP A 342 -19.38 15.46 -0.46
CA TRP A 342 -19.56 14.48 -1.53
C TRP A 342 -18.52 13.36 -1.47
N PHE A 343 -17.26 13.71 -1.18
CA PHE A 343 -16.18 12.72 -1.15
C PHE A 343 -16.30 11.76 0.03
N VAL A 344 -16.38 12.27 1.27
CA VAL A 344 -16.39 11.44 2.49
C VAL A 344 -17.80 11.01 2.92
N GLY A 345 -18.84 11.66 2.45
CA GLY A 345 -20.22 11.54 2.93
C GLY A 345 -20.60 12.63 3.93
N ALA A 346 -21.83 13.19 3.80
CA ALA A 346 -22.29 14.30 4.63
C ALA A 346 -22.38 13.94 6.13
N ASP A 347 -22.72 12.69 6.47
CA ASP A 347 -22.75 12.23 7.86
C ASP A 347 -21.36 12.18 8.45
N THR A 348 -20.39 11.62 7.72
CA THR A 348 -18.97 11.58 8.12
C THR A 348 -18.40 12.97 8.31
N ALA A 349 -18.70 13.89 7.40
CA ALA A 349 -18.25 15.29 7.51
C ALA A 349 -18.74 15.93 8.83
N ARG A 350 -20.01 15.71 9.20
CA ARG A 350 -20.59 16.18 10.47
C ARG A 350 -19.95 15.52 11.70
N GLU A 351 -19.62 14.23 11.61
CA GLU A 351 -18.95 13.53 12.71
C GLU A 351 -17.52 14.05 12.91
N VAL A 352 -16.79 14.33 11.83
CA VAL A 352 -15.47 14.97 11.91
C VAL A 352 -15.54 16.34 12.61
N GLU A 353 -16.54 17.15 12.29
CA GLU A 353 -16.73 18.46 12.95
C GLU A 353 -16.98 18.33 14.46
N LYS A 354 -17.74 17.30 14.87
CA LYS A 354 -17.98 17.04 16.31
C LYS A 354 -16.73 16.55 17.04
N LEU A 355 -15.82 15.85 16.36
CA LEU A 355 -14.55 15.43 16.96
C LEU A 355 -13.59 16.61 17.19
N ALA A 356 -13.67 17.62 16.34
CA ALA A 356 -12.82 18.83 16.40
C ALA A 356 -13.32 19.87 17.39
N ALA A 357 -14.57 19.82 17.82
CA ALA A 357 -15.21 20.72 18.79
C ALA A 357 -14.98 20.27 20.25
#